data_bb9bb684183ebe7920ed85c2dc34054c
#
_entry.id   bb9bb684183ebe7920ed85c2dc34054c
#
_cell.length_a   1.000
_cell.length_b   1.000
_cell.length_c   1.000
_cell.angle_alpha   90.00
_cell.angle_beta   90.00
_cell.angle_gamma   90.00
#
_symmetry.space_group_name_H-M   'P 1'
#
loop_
_entity.id
_entity.type
_entity.pdbx_description
1 polymer ?
#
loop_
_entity_poly.entity_id
_entity_poly.type
_entity_poly.pdbx_seq_one_letter_code
_entity_poly.pdbx_strand_id
1 'polypeptide(L)'
;MSIPTTQWTPTHGDPYQPVPYRPERMPAEESLARAAELRERMDRRRTVRQFSADPVPEQVVRDAIACAATAPSGAHQQPWTFALVKDPEVRRRIRAAAEEEERISYDGRLGEEWLAALRPLGTDEVKPHLTDAPALIVVFQQRYWLGEDGDKRKHYYVDESVGIAVGMLLSALHLSGLAALVHTPSPMRFLSEVLGRPANEKAFAVIPVGYPAADCRVPDLVRKSLDQVLVEV
;
A
#
# COMPACT_ATOMS: atom_id res chain seq x y z
N MET A 1 -20.16 17.05 -11.95
CA MET A 1 -20.61 15.88 -12.69
C MET A 1 -20.62 14.70 -11.71
N SER A 2 -21.79 14.15 -11.40
CA SER A 2 -21.92 12.95 -10.57
C SER A 2 -21.40 11.75 -11.38
N ILE A 3 -20.37 11.08 -10.89
CA ILE A 3 -19.92 9.80 -11.46
C ILE A 3 -21.09 8.82 -11.29
N PRO A 4 -21.53 8.15 -12.36
CA PRO A 4 -22.58 7.13 -12.24
C PRO A 4 -22.09 6.06 -11.25
N THR A 5 -22.83 5.80 -10.20
CA THR A 5 -22.62 4.69 -9.27
C THR A 5 -23.05 3.37 -9.91
N THR A 6 -22.51 3.05 -11.08
CA THR A 6 -22.64 1.69 -11.61
C THR A 6 -21.74 0.82 -10.75
N GLN A 7 -22.35 -0.11 -10.04
CA GLN A 7 -21.63 -1.10 -9.27
C GLN A 7 -20.70 -1.86 -10.21
N TRP A 8 -19.39 -1.77 -9.95
CA TRP A 8 -18.40 -2.46 -10.75
C TRP A 8 -18.59 -3.98 -10.63
N THR A 9 -18.71 -4.65 -11.76
CA THR A 9 -18.72 -6.13 -11.84
C THR A 9 -17.61 -6.58 -12.76
N PRO A 10 -16.93 -7.70 -12.42
CA PRO A 10 -15.92 -8.25 -13.31
C PRO A 10 -16.55 -8.65 -14.65
N THR A 11 -15.95 -8.23 -15.75
CA THR A 11 -16.32 -8.70 -17.10
C THR A 11 -16.12 -10.21 -17.15
N HIS A 12 -17.11 -10.94 -17.70
CA HIS A 12 -17.04 -12.38 -17.81
C HIS A 12 -17.76 -12.88 -19.06
N GLY A 13 -16.98 -13.29 -20.07
CA GLY A 13 -17.53 -13.79 -21.31
C GLY A 13 -18.01 -12.72 -22.28
N ASP A 14 -17.84 -11.43 -21.98
CA ASP A 14 -18.17 -10.35 -22.88
C ASP A 14 -17.25 -10.36 -24.10
N PRO A 15 -17.77 -10.07 -25.32
CA PRO A 15 -16.95 -9.99 -26.52
C PRO A 15 -15.97 -8.83 -26.44
N TYR A 16 -14.79 -9.00 -27.03
CA TYR A 16 -13.79 -7.94 -27.14
C TYR A 16 -14.31 -6.74 -27.91
N GLN A 17 -14.34 -5.57 -27.27
CA GLN A 17 -14.75 -4.29 -27.88
C GLN A 17 -13.60 -3.28 -27.74
N PRO A 18 -12.78 -3.10 -28.79
CA PRO A 18 -11.66 -2.16 -28.75
C PRO A 18 -12.14 -0.73 -28.86
N VAL A 19 -11.45 0.16 -28.15
CA VAL A 19 -11.61 1.62 -28.30
C VAL A 19 -10.28 2.23 -28.75
N PRO A 20 -10.29 3.35 -29.53
CA PRO A 20 -9.06 4.03 -29.91
C PRO A 20 -8.29 4.53 -28.69
N TYR A 21 -7.02 4.21 -28.59
CA TYR A 21 -6.10 4.75 -27.60
C TYR A 21 -5.11 5.71 -28.26
N ARG A 22 -5.15 6.98 -27.91
CA ARG A 22 -4.33 8.04 -28.48
C ARG A 22 -3.60 8.80 -27.36
N PRO A 23 -2.52 8.25 -26.79
CA PRO A 23 -1.73 8.95 -25.78
C PRO A 23 -1.07 10.17 -26.42
N GLU A 24 -0.90 11.23 -25.65
CA GLU A 24 -0.09 12.36 -26.03
C GLU A 24 1.38 11.91 -26.19
N ARG A 25 1.95 12.18 -27.36
CA ARG A 25 3.37 11.89 -27.61
C ARG A 25 4.21 13.07 -27.15
N MET A 26 4.98 12.84 -26.13
CA MET A 26 5.89 13.81 -25.56
C MET A 26 7.17 13.93 -26.38
N PRO A 27 7.76 15.12 -26.57
CA PRO A 27 9.09 15.27 -27.13
C PRO A 27 10.14 14.50 -26.30
N ALA A 28 11.16 13.98 -26.98
CA ALA A 28 12.18 13.13 -26.32
C ALA A 28 12.91 13.88 -25.19
N GLU A 29 13.22 15.15 -25.36
CA GLU A 29 13.89 15.97 -24.35
C GLU A 29 13.02 16.13 -23.10
N GLU A 30 11.73 16.38 -23.27
CA GLU A 30 10.78 16.46 -22.16
C GLU A 30 10.61 15.11 -21.45
N SER A 31 10.55 14.01 -22.21
CA SER A 31 10.49 12.65 -21.65
C SER A 31 11.71 12.35 -20.77
N LEU A 32 12.92 12.71 -21.24
CA LEU A 32 14.17 12.54 -20.50
C LEU A 32 14.15 13.37 -19.20
N ALA A 33 13.74 14.63 -19.28
CA ALA A 33 13.68 15.52 -18.11
C ALA A 33 12.69 15.00 -17.05
N ARG A 34 11.49 14.61 -17.46
CA ARG A 34 10.47 14.07 -16.54
C ARG A 34 10.89 12.74 -15.89
N ALA A 35 11.53 11.86 -16.67
CA ALA A 35 12.04 10.59 -16.14
C ALA A 35 13.14 10.82 -15.09
N ALA A 36 14.06 11.74 -15.35
CA ALA A 36 15.12 12.11 -14.42
C ALA A 36 14.55 12.75 -13.14
N GLU A 37 13.62 13.69 -13.26
CA GLU A 37 12.95 14.30 -12.13
C GLU A 37 12.22 13.26 -11.26
N LEU A 38 11.43 12.39 -11.89
CA LEU A 38 10.71 11.33 -11.18
C LEU A 38 11.67 10.43 -10.41
N ARG A 39 12.76 9.97 -11.07
CA ARG A 39 13.79 9.15 -10.42
C ARG A 39 14.38 9.87 -9.21
N GLU A 40 14.73 11.13 -9.34
CA GLU A 40 15.32 11.94 -8.26
C GLU A 40 14.36 12.12 -7.07
N ARG A 41 13.08 12.36 -7.35
CA ARG A 41 12.04 12.45 -6.31
C ARG A 41 11.84 11.10 -5.62
N MET A 42 11.76 10.00 -6.36
CA MET A 42 11.56 8.66 -5.80
C MET A 42 12.77 8.16 -5.01
N ASP A 43 13.98 8.61 -5.35
CA ASP A 43 15.18 8.28 -4.58
C ASP A 43 15.16 8.84 -3.15
N ARG A 44 14.49 9.97 -2.94
CA ARG A 44 14.28 10.59 -1.63
C ARG A 44 13.23 9.86 -0.77
N ARG A 45 12.42 8.97 -1.35
CA ARG A 45 11.41 8.24 -0.60
C ARG A 45 12.05 7.31 0.44
N ARG A 46 11.61 7.42 1.68
CA ARG A 46 12.07 6.59 2.80
C ARG A 46 10.87 5.97 3.52
N THR A 47 11.12 4.86 4.22
CA THR A 47 10.17 4.28 5.18
C THR A 47 10.26 5.06 6.48
N VAL A 48 9.18 5.76 6.84
CA VAL A 48 9.09 6.63 8.02
C VAL A 48 8.26 5.96 9.10
N ARG A 49 8.74 6.02 10.35
CA ARG A 49 8.06 5.48 11.53
C ARG A 49 7.74 6.53 12.59
N GLN A 50 8.22 7.75 12.41
CA GLN A 50 8.02 8.88 13.32
C GLN A 50 7.22 9.94 12.58
N PHE A 51 5.97 10.14 12.98
CA PHE A 51 5.03 11.03 12.32
C PHE A 51 4.75 12.26 13.18
N SER A 52 4.55 13.40 12.51
CA SER A 52 3.97 14.60 13.11
C SER A 52 2.48 14.38 13.38
N ALA A 53 1.95 15.05 14.40
CA ALA A 53 0.52 15.11 14.67
C ALA A 53 -0.23 16.07 13.72
N ASP A 54 0.46 16.74 12.80
CA ASP A 54 -0.14 17.67 11.85
C ASP A 54 -1.19 16.96 11.00
N PRO A 55 -2.39 17.55 10.84
CA PRO A 55 -3.46 16.93 10.08
C PRO A 55 -3.11 16.83 8.60
N VAL A 56 -3.35 15.67 8.01
CA VAL A 56 -3.26 15.47 6.56
C VAL A 56 -4.63 15.72 5.94
N PRO A 57 -4.71 16.54 4.87
CA PRO A 57 -5.97 16.71 4.16
C PRO A 57 -6.47 15.36 3.63
N GLU A 58 -7.67 14.95 4.04
CA GLU A 58 -8.23 13.64 3.68
C GLU A 58 -8.28 13.42 2.17
N GLN A 59 -8.54 14.47 1.41
CA GLN A 59 -8.62 14.38 -0.05
C GLN A 59 -7.30 13.94 -0.67
N VAL A 60 -6.15 14.35 -0.15
CA VAL A 60 -4.83 13.89 -0.64
C VAL A 60 -4.69 12.36 -0.48
N VAL A 61 -5.14 11.82 0.66
CA VAL A 61 -5.12 10.37 0.89
C VAL A 61 -6.09 9.65 -0.05
N ARG A 62 -7.29 10.21 -0.26
CA ARG A 62 -8.29 9.66 -1.20
C ARG A 62 -7.79 9.66 -2.64
N ASP A 63 -7.15 10.73 -3.08
CA ASP A 63 -6.59 10.84 -4.42
C ASP A 63 -5.43 9.86 -4.64
N ALA A 64 -4.59 9.66 -3.61
CA ALA A 64 -3.55 8.65 -3.65
C ALA A 64 -4.11 7.23 -3.75
N ILE A 65 -5.21 6.92 -3.03
CA ILE A 65 -5.92 5.64 -3.15
C ILE A 65 -6.55 5.51 -4.54
N ALA A 66 -7.15 6.58 -5.08
CA ALA A 66 -7.71 6.57 -6.42
C ALA A 66 -6.62 6.34 -7.49
N CYS A 67 -5.43 6.94 -7.32
CA CYS A 67 -4.27 6.66 -8.15
C CYS A 67 -3.85 5.17 -8.07
N ALA A 68 -3.77 4.60 -6.86
CA ALA A 68 -3.47 3.19 -6.66
C ALA A 68 -4.49 2.27 -7.33
N ALA A 69 -5.76 2.64 -7.31
CA ALA A 69 -6.84 1.88 -7.93
C ALA A 69 -6.80 1.87 -9.47
N THR A 70 -5.95 2.68 -10.11
CA THR A 70 -5.69 2.62 -11.56
C THR A 70 -4.65 1.57 -11.94
N ALA A 71 -4.10 0.83 -11.00
CA ALA A 71 -3.12 -0.22 -11.25
C ALA A 71 -3.65 -1.27 -12.24
N PRO A 72 -2.80 -1.84 -13.09
CA PRO A 72 -3.19 -3.01 -13.87
C PRO A 72 -3.42 -4.22 -12.95
N SER A 73 -4.32 -5.11 -13.36
CA SER A 73 -4.60 -6.35 -12.61
C SER A 73 -4.92 -7.50 -13.55
N GLY A 74 -4.70 -8.72 -13.08
CA GLY A 74 -5.01 -9.93 -13.82
C GLY A 74 -6.47 -9.94 -14.28
N ALA A 75 -6.71 -10.04 -15.59
CA ALA A 75 -8.02 -9.97 -16.22
C ALA A 75 -8.87 -8.75 -15.77
N HIS A 76 -8.21 -7.63 -15.46
CA HIS A 76 -8.85 -6.39 -14.98
C HIS A 76 -9.75 -6.59 -13.75
N GLN A 77 -9.40 -7.53 -12.88
CA GLN A 77 -10.25 -7.93 -11.75
C GLN A 77 -10.14 -7.02 -10.54
N GLN A 78 -9.13 -6.13 -10.48
CA GLN A 78 -8.97 -5.11 -9.44
C GLN A 78 -9.16 -5.66 -8.01
N PRO A 79 -8.38 -6.70 -7.62
CA PRO A 79 -8.63 -7.50 -6.43
C PRO A 79 -8.14 -6.85 -5.14
N TRP A 80 -8.48 -5.59 -4.93
CA TRP A 80 -8.04 -4.80 -3.78
C TRP A 80 -9.18 -4.07 -3.08
N THR A 81 -9.02 -3.88 -1.77
CA THR A 81 -9.81 -2.97 -0.96
C THR A 81 -8.85 -2.12 -0.12
N PHE A 82 -9.05 -0.82 -0.11
CA PHE A 82 -8.33 0.11 0.73
C PHE A 82 -9.26 0.62 1.84
N ALA A 83 -9.02 0.21 3.07
CA ALA A 83 -9.77 0.67 4.23
C ALA A 83 -9.05 1.85 4.87
N LEU A 84 -9.60 3.05 4.77
CA LEU A 84 -9.12 4.24 5.47
C LEU A 84 -9.68 4.25 6.89
N VAL A 85 -8.83 3.99 7.88
CA VAL A 85 -9.21 3.87 9.29
C VAL A 85 -9.15 5.25 9.95
N LYS A 86 -10.32 5.84 10.22
CA LYS A 86 -10.45 7.17 10.81
C LYS A 86 -10.65 7.15 12.32
N ASP A 87 -11.37 6.14 12.83
CA ASP A 87 -11.72 6.03 14.24
C ASP A 87 -10.46 5.76 15.10
N PRO A 88 -10.12 6.66 16.03
CA PRO A 88 -8.96 6.48 16.90
C PRO A 88 -9.04 5.22 17.78
N GLU A 89 -10.26 4.78 18.18
CA GLU A 89 -10.43 3.57 18.97
C GLU A 89 -10.13 2.33 18.13
N VAL A 90 -10.59 2.28 16.88
CA VAL A 90 -10.26 1.21 15.96
C VAL A 90 -8.75 1.14 15.72
N ARG A 91 -8.08 2.31 15.60
CA ARG A 91 -6.61 2.38 15.43
C ARG A 91 -5.87 1.85 16.66
N ARG A 92 -6.34 2.19 17.87
CA ARG A 92 -5.78 1.63 19.14
C ARG A 92 -5.92 0.11 19.19
N ARG A 93 -7.07 -0.43 18.78
CA ARG A 93 -7.30 -1.87 18.71
C ARG A 93 -6.38 -2.54 17.69
N ILE A 94 -6.19 -1.94 16.51
CA ILE A 94 -5.24 -2.43 15.50
C ILE A 94 -3.82 -2.42 16.07
N ARG A 95 -3.40 -1.34 16.74
CA ARG A 95 -2.07 -1.23 17.35
C ARG A 95 -1.87 -2.31 18.41
N ALA A 96 -2.77 -2.45 19.33
CA ALA A 96 -2.65 -3.44 20.41
C ALA A 96 -2.54 -4.87 19.87
N ALA A 97 -3.36 -5.23 18.87
CA ALA A 97 -3.29 -6.55 18.26
C ALA A 97 -2.01 -6.76 17.43
N ALA A 98 -1.53 -5.72 16.73
CA ALA A 98 -0.27 -5.79 15.99
C ALA A 98 0.94 -5.92 16.93
N GLU A 99 1.00 -5.15 18.02
CA GLU A 99 2.08 -5.23 19.02
C GLU A 99 2.10 -6.60 19.72
N GLU A 100 0.93 -7.22 19.98
CA GLU A 100 0.88 -8.57 20.53
C GLU A 100 1.44 -9.62 19.56
N GLU A 101 1.09 -9.55 18.26
CA GLU A 101 1.65 -10.46 17.25
C GLU A 101 3.16 -10.24 17.04
N GLU A 102 3.61 -8.99 17.10
CA GLU A 102 5.02 -8.65 17.01
C GLU A 102 5.79 -9.15 18.24
N ARG A 103 5.25 -8.97 19.45
CA ARG A 103 5.85 -9.49 20.68
C ARG A 103 6.09 -11.00 20.59
N ILE A 104 5.08 -11.77 20.17
CA ILE A 104 5.21 -13.22 19.96
C ILE A 104 6.24 -13.53 18.87
N SER A 105 6.33 -12.69 17.85
CA SER A 105 7.27 -12.85 16.75
C SER A 105 8.72 -12.62 17.21
N TYR A 106 8.96 -11.55 17.96
CA TYR A 106 10.28 -11.25 18.51
C TYR A 106 10.68 -12.21 19.63
N ASP A 107 9.73 -12.78 20.39
CA ASP A 107 9.94 -13.74 21.48
C ASP A 107 10.15 -15.20 20.99
N GLY A 108 10.56 -15.38 19.71
CA GLY A 108 11.04 -16.66 19.19
C GLY A 108 10.38 -17.18 17.92
N ARG A 109 9.28 -16.59 17.43
CA ARG A 109 8.67 -16.99 16.14
C ARG A 109 9.57 -16.60 14.96
N LEU A 110 10.27 -15.46 15.07
CA LEU A 110 11.30 -15.05 14.13
C LEU A 110 12.60 -15.73 14.49
N GLY A 111 13.24 -16.43 13.56
CA GLY A 111 14.56 -17.01 13.76
C GLY A 111 15.65 -15.94 13.91
N GLU A 112 16.82 -16.31 14.46
CA GLU A 112 17.93 -15.39 14.67
C GLU A 112 18.40 -14.66 13.40
N GLU A 113 18.37 -15.34 12.25
CA GLU A 113 18.72 -14.76 10.95
C GLU A 113 17.80 -13.58 10.60
N TRP A 114 16.49 -13.75 10.80
CA TRP A 114 15.51 -12.70 10.54
C TRP A 114 15.68 -11.52 11.51
N LEU A 115 15.86 -11.80 12.81
CA LEU A 115 16.12 -10.75 13.81
C LEU A 115 17.40 -9.98 13.49
N ALA A 116 18.44 -10.67 13.02
CA ALA A 116 19.68 -10.03 12.58
C ALA A 116 19.43 -9.09 11.37
N ALA A 117 18.58 -9.46 10.43
CA ALA A 117 18.20 -8.62 9.29
C ALA A 117 17.38 -7.40 9.69
N LEU A 118 16.60 -7.47 10.79
CA LEU A 118 15.80 -6.35 11.28
C LEU A 118 16.61 -5.33 12.10
N ARG A 119 17.70 -5.72 12.74
CA ARG A 119 18.51 -4.81 13.59
C ARG A 119 18.92 -3.51 12.91
N PRO A 120 19.43 -3.49 11.65
CA PRO A 120 19.79 -2.26 10.96
C PRO A 120 18.59 -1.36 10.63
N LEU A 121 17.35 -1.90 10.69
CA LEU A 121 16.13 -1.18 10.40
C LEU A 121 15.58 -0.41 11.60
N GLY A 122 16.09 -0.67 12.81
CA GLY A 122 15.68 0.00 14.04
C GLY A 122 14.17 -0.21 14.34
N THR A 123 13.70 -1.45 14.16
CA THR A 123 12.31 -1.83 14.46
C THR A 123 12.26 -2.88 15.56
N ASP A 124 11.29 -2.78 16.42
CA ASP A 124 11.01 -3.65 17.57
C ASP A 124 9.51 -4.01 17.60
N GLU A 125 9.05 -4.59 18.71
CA GLU A 125 7.64 -4.97 18.89
C GLU A 125 6.68 -3.80 19.10
N VAL A 126 7.18 -2.59 19.45
CA VAL A 126 6.36 -1.41 19.75
C VAL A 126 6.08 -0.63 18.47
N LYS A 127 4.80 -0.38 18.16
CA LYS A 127 4.35 0.19 16.89
C LYS A 127 3.57 1.51 17.06
N PRO A 128 4.17 2.56 17.64
CA PRO A 128 3.48 3.83 17.89
C PRO A 128 2.96 4.48 16.60
N HIS A 129 3.63 4.28 15.48
CA HIS A 129 3.22 4.80 14.17
C HIS A 129 1.82 4.39 13.72
N LEU A 130 1.23 3.32 14.29
CA LEU A 130 -0.14 2.90 13.98
C LEU A 130 -1.21 3.83 14.58
N THR A 131 -0.84 4.57 15.64
CA THR A 131 -1.71 5.58 16.28
C THR A 131 -1.23 7.01 16.03
N ASP A 132 0.07 7.23 15.93
CA ASP A 132 0.66 8.56 15.83
C ASP A 132 0.51 9.17 14.42
N ALA A 133 0.57 8.34 13.37
CA ALA A 133 0.32 8.83 12.01
C ALA A 133 -1.13 9.37 11.88
N PRO A 134 -1.36 10.55 11.28
CA PRO A 134 -2.70 11.15 11.16
C PRO A 134 -3.66 10.32 10.29
N ALA A 135 -3.17 9.49 9.37
CA ALA A 135 -3.98 8.57 8.58
C ALA A 135 -3.44 7.15 8.64
N LEU A 136 -4.36 6.16 8.57
CA LEU A 136 -4.01 4.74 8.54
C LEU A 136 -4.82 4.07 7.43
N ILE A 137 -4.13 3.43 6.47
CA ILE A 137 -4.73 2.66 5.39
C ILE A 137 -4.42 1.19 5.63
N VAL A 138 -5.46 0.34 5.63
CA VAL A 138 -5.29 -1.12 5.60
C VAL A 138 -5.66 -1.61 4.23
N VAL A 139 -4.71 -2.28 3.57
CA VAL A 139 -4.90 -2.84 2.24
C VAL A 139 -5.30 -4.30 2.38
N PHE A 140 -6.38 -4.67 1.71
CA PHE A 140 -6.83 -6.04 1.61
C PHE A 140 -6.74 -6.52 0.17
N GLN A 141 -6.38 -7.79 0.02
CA GLN A 141 -6.45 -8.52 -1.24
C GLN A 141 -7.74 -9.36 -1.27
N GLN A 142 -8.49 -9.24 -2.35
CA GLN A 142 -9.68 -10.05 -2.59
C GLN A 142 -9.27 -11.33 -3.31
N ARG A 143 -9.40 -12.47 -2.63
CA ARG A 143 -8.99 -13.78 -3.16
C ARG A 143 -9.92 -14.29 -4.25
N TYR A 144 -11.18 -13.86 -4.21
CA TYR A 144 -12.21 -14.14 -5.18
C TYR A 144 -13.28 -13.04 -5.12
N TRP A 145 -13.94 -12.79 -6.22
CA TRP A 145 -15.13 -11.97 -6.25
C TRP A 145 -16.31 -12.73 -5.62
N LEU A 146 -17.11 -12.03 -4.85
CA LEU A 146 -18.31 -12.55 -4.22
C LEU A 146 -19.51 -11.71 -4.70
N GLY A 147 -20.37 -12.33 -5.50
CA GLY A 147 -21.62 -11.72 -5.97
C GLY A 147 -22.68 -11.68 -4.87
N GLU A 148 -23.71 -10.85 -5.08
CA GLU A 148 -24.86 -10.72 -4.16
C GLU A 148 -25.57 -12.06 -3.97
N ASP A 149 -25.65 -12.88 -5.04
CA ASP A 149 -26.25 -14.22 -5.01
C ASP A 149 -25.36 -15.30 -4.40
N GLY A 150 -24.20 -14.92 -3.86
CA GLY A 150 -23.20 -15.84 -3.31
C GLY A 150 -22.33 -16.51 -4.36
N ASP A 151 -22.45 -16.13 -5.63
CA ASP A 151 -21.58 -16.58 -6.72
C ASP A 151 -20.12 -16.19 -6.46
N LYS A 152 -19.20 -17.15 -6.70
CA LYS A 152 -17.77 -16.96 -6.46
C LYS A 152 -17.00 -17.08 -7.75
N ARG A 153 -16.18 -16.06 -8.04
CA ARG A 153 -15.28 -16.07 -9.20
C ARG A 153 -13.85 -15.88 -8.74
N LYS A 154 -12.97 -16.79 -9.15
CA LYS A 154 -11.55 -16.73 -8.81
C LYS A 154 -10.91 -15.46 -9.37
N HIS A 155 -10.11 -14.78 -8.56
CA HIS A 155 -9.19 -13.73 -9.03
C HIS A 155 -7.85 -14.34 -9.42
N TYR A 156 -7.18 -13.72 -10.39
CA TYR A 156 -5.89 -14.15 -10.92
C TYR A 156 -4.82 -13.11 -10.57
N TYR A 157 -3.59 -13.56 -10.31
CA TYR A 157 -2.45 -12.68 -10.02
C TYR A 157 -2.75 -11.65 -8.92
N VAL A 158 -3.36 -12.11 -7.84
CA VAL A 158 -3.87 -11.23 -6.76
C VAL A 158 -2.72 -10.51 -6.07
N ASP A 159 -1.69 -11.26 -5.67
CA ASP A 159 -0.55 -10.69 -4.92
C ASP A 159 0.23 -9.68 -5.77
N GLU A 160 0.47 -9.99 -7.04
CA GLU A 160 1.15 -9.12 -8.00
C GLU A 160 0.33 -7.85 -8.26
N SER A 161 -0.98 -8.00 -8.48
CA SER A 161 -1.88 -6.88 -8.74
C SER A 161 -1.95 -5.92 -7.55
N VAL A 162 -2.12 -6.46 -6.34
CA VAL A 162 -2.16 -5.64 -5.11
C VAL A 162 -0.80 -5.03 -4.81
N GLY A 163 0.30 -5.75 -5.07
CA GLY A 163 1.66 -5.23 -4.95
C GLY A 163 1.91 -4.01 -5.85
N ILE A 164 1.47 -4.06 -7.12
CA ILE A 164 1.55 -2.93 -8.04
C ILE A 164 0.71 -1.74 -7.53
N ALA A 165 -0.53 -1.99 -7.10
CA ALA A 165 -1.41 -0.96 -6.56
C ALA A 165 -0.80 -0.29 -5.30
N VAL A 166 -0.20 -1.06 -4.39
CA VAL A 166 0.51 -0.52 -3.21
C VAL A 166 1.74 0.29 -3.64
N GLY A 167 2.50 -0.14 -4.62
CA GLY A 167 3.63 0.62 -5.17
C GLY A 167 3.18 1.99 -5.73
N MET A 168 2.05 2.03 -6.45
CA MET A 168 1.44 3.26 -6.95
C MET A 168 0.93 4.15 -5.80
N LEU A 169 0.30 3.57 -4.77
CA LEU A 169 -0.12 4.30 -3.56
C LEU A 169 1.06 5.00 -2.89
N LEU A 170 2.15 4.27 -2.63
CA LEU A 170 3.35 4.82 -1.99
C LEU A 170 3.99 5.92 -2.81
N SER A 171 3.99 5.78 -4.14
CA SER A 171 4.49 6.79 -5.06
C SER A 171 3.62 8.05 -5.03
N ALA A 172 2.30 7.91 -5.11
CA ALA A 172 1.36 9.02 -5.06
C ALA A 172 1.45 9.79 -3.73
N LEU A 173 1.49 9.09 -2.59
CA LEU A 173 1.67 9.70 -1.26
C LEU A 173 2.99 10.47 -1.19
N HIS A 174 4.10 9.87 -1.61
CA HIS A 174 5.41 10.52 -1.57
C HIS A 174 5.48 11.75 -2.48
N LEU A 175 4.96 11.66 -3.70
CA LEU A 175 4.92 12.80 -4.63
C LEU A 175 4.00 13.93 -4.16
N SER A 176 3.05 13.63 -3.29
CA SER A 176 2.18 14.60 -2.61
C SER A 176 2.78 15.14 -1.30
N GLY A 177 4.05 14.84 -0.99
CA GLY A 177 4.75 15.35 0.20
C GLY A 177 4.46 14.56 1.49
N LEU A 178 3.82 13.40 1.40
CA LEU A 178 3.53 12.56 2.56
C LEU A 178 4.54 11.43 2.70
N ALA A 179 4.79 11.07 3.95
CA ALA A 179 5.55 9.89 4.31
C ALA A 179 4.63 8.71 4.63
N ALA A 180 5.16 7.52 4.40
CA ALA A 180 4.47 6.28 4.71
C ALA A 180 5.46 5.15 5.02
N LEU A 181 4.95 4.09 5.61
CA LEU A 181 5.65 2.80 5.68
C LEU A 181 4.68 1.67 5.32
N VAL A 182 5.23 0.56 4.85
CA VAL A 182 4.48 -0.70 4.71
C VAL A 182 4.78 -1.54 5.95
N HIS A 183 3.76 -1.80 6.75
CA HIS A 183 3.83 -2.65 7.93
C HIS A 183 3.00 -3.91 7.70
N THR A 184 3.62 -5.07 7.95
CA THR A 184 3.03 -6.39 7.69
C THR A 184 3.17 -7.27 8.94
N PRO A 185 2.46 -6.98 10.04
CA PRO A 185 2.47 -7.82 11.24
C PRO A 185 1.94 -9.21 10.87
N SER A 186 2.62 -10.26 11.26
CA SER A 186 2.24 -11.62 10.85
C SER A 186 1.94 -12.50 12.08
N PRO A 187 0.75 -13.15 12.12
CA PRO A 187 -0.35 -13.14 11.13
C PRO A 187 -1.21 -11.86 11.20
N MET A 188 -1.82 -11.47 10.07
CA MET A 188 -2.65 -10.25 9.97
C MET A 188 -4.17 -10.52 10.07
N ARG A 189 -4.59 -11.70 10.53
CA ARG A 189 -6.01 -12.09 10.57
C ARG A 189 -6.85 -11.16 11.45
N PHE A 190 -6.29 -10.65 12.54
CA PHE A 190 -6.94 -9.70 13.43
C PHE A 190 -7.47 -8.44 12.71
N LEU A 191 -6.84 -8.03 11.61
CA LEU A 191 -7.29 -6.86 10.84
C LEU A 191 -8.66 -7.09 10.20
N SER A 192 -8.92 -8.29 9.69
CA SER A 192 -10.24 -8.62 9.14
C SER A 192 -11.31 -8.63 10.23
N GLU A 193 -10.97 -9.11 11.41
CA GLU A 193 -11.88 -9.16 12.57
C GLU A 193 -12.17 -7.74 13.11
N VAL A 194 -11.12 -6.92 13.31
CA VAL A 194 -11.26 -5.56 13.84
C VAL A 194 -12.05 -4.66 12.88
N LEU A 195 -11.86 -4.84 11.57
CA LEU A 195 -12.45 -3.99 10.53
C LEU A 195 -13.73 -4.59 9.90
N GLY A 196 -14.21 -5.75 10.40
CA GLY A 196 -15.42 -6.39 9.91
C GLY A 196 -15.34 -6.74 8.41
N ARG A 197 -14.18 -7.22 7.93
CA ARG A 197 -14.00 -7.48 6.51
C ARG A 197 -14.56 -8.86 6.12
N PRO A 198 -15.12 -8.98 4.89
CA PRO A 198 -15.70 -10.23 4.41
C PRO A 198 -14.66 -11.33 4.23
N ALA A 199 -15.11 -12.59 4.19
CA ALA A 199 -14.24 -13.77 4.16
C ALA A 199 -13.40 -13.92 2.88
N ASN A 200 -13.76 -13.24 1.80
CA ASN A 200 -12.96 -13.21 0.56
C ASN A 200 -11.78 -12.24 0.63
N GLU A 201 -11.71 -11.38 1.65
CA GLU A 201 -10.62 -10.45 1.86
C GLU A 201 -9.59 -10.98 2.85
N LYS A 202 -8.31 -10.80 2.49
CA LYS A 202 -7.16 -11.09 3.35
C LYS A 202 -6.32 -9.82 3.46
N ALA A 203 -5.95 -9.43 4.66
CA ALA A 203 -5.06 -8.28 4.84
C ALA A 203 -3.72 -8.51 4.12
N PHE A 204 -3.27 -7.47 3.42
CA PHE A 204 -2.01 -7.44 2.65
C PHE A 204 -0.96 -6.57 3.33
N ALA A 205 -1.35 -5.36 3.77
CA ALA A 205 -0.46 -4.43 4.46
C ALA A 205 -1.25 -3.40 5.28
N VAL A 206 -0.59 -2.85 6.30
CA VAL A 206 -1.01 -1.66 7.05
C VAL A 206 -0.08 -0.52 6.69
N ILE A 207 -0.63 0.63 6.29
CA ILE A 207 0.13 1.77 5.78
C ILE A 207 -0.23 3.02 6.59
N PRO A 208 0.52 3.33 7.66
CA PRO A 208 0.47 4.65 8.30
C PRO A 208 0.94 5.72 7.34
N VAL A 209 0.26 6.87 7.34
CA VAL A 209 0.50 7.99 6.43
C VAL A 209 0.45 9.31 7.19
N GLY A 210 1.40 10.18 6.94
CA GLY A 210 1.47 11.50 7.57
C GLY A 210 2.69 12.29 7.13
N TYR A 211 2.89 13.45 7.75
CA TYR A 211 4.15 14.19 7.65
C TYR A 211 5.17 13.56 8.60
N PRO A 212 6.47 13.51 8.24
CA PRO A 212 7.51 13.12 9.17
C PRO A 212 7.55 14.08 10.39
N ALA A 213 7.86 13.56 11.58
CA ALA A 213 8.18 14.40 12.72
C ALA A 213 9.41 15.27 12.42
N ALA A 214 9.53 16.43 13.06
CA ALA A 214 10.62 17.39 12.81
C ALA A 214 12.01 16.80 13.08
N ASP A 215 12.11 15.87 14.03
CA ASP A 215 13.31 15.15 14.41
C ASP A 215 13.35 13.70 13.85
N CYS A 216 12.50 13.41 12.88
CA CYS A 216 12.37 12.09 12.29
C CYS A 216 13.71 11.56 11.77
N ARG A 217 14.01 10.33 12.15
CA ARG A 217 15.20 9.61 11.68
C ARG A 217 14.81 8.36 10.91
N VAL A 218 15.61 8.03 9.92
CA VAL A 218 15.46 6.82 9.12
C VAL A 218 16.78 6.07 9.09
N PRO A 219 16.77 4.73 8.99
CA PRO A 219 17.98 3.95 8.87
C PRO A 219 18.87 4.42 7.72
N ASP A 220 20.17 4.50 7.92
CA ASP A 220 21.13 4.79 6.85
C ASP A 220 21.34 3.53 6.00
N LEU A 221 20.57 3.41 4.93
CA LEU A 221 20.55 2.24 4.04
C LEU A 221 20.86 2.65 2.62
N VAL A 222 21.69 1.86 1.96
CA VAL A 222 22.06 2.03 0.56
C VAL A 222 21.19 1.11 -0.32
N ARG A 223 20.67 1.66 -1.41
CA ARG A 223 19.98 0.87 -2.44
C ARG A 223 21.00 0.27 -3.41
N LYS A 224 20.64 -0.82 -4.06
CA LYS A 224 21.41 -1.35 -5.19
C LYS A 224 21.54 -0.28 -6.27
N SER A 225 22.71 -0.21 -6.91
CA SER A 225 22.92 0.63 -8.11
C SER A 225 22.11 0.09 -9.29
N LEU A 226 21.97 0.91 -10.33
CA LEU A 226 21.28 0.49 -11.54
C LEU A 226 21.93 -0.77 -12.15
N ASP A 227 23.26 -0.83 -12.21
CA ASP A 227 24.01 -1.96 -12.76
C ASP A 227 23.81 -3.29 -11.99
N GLN A 228 23.35 -3.21 -10.74
CA GLN A 228 23.02 -4.39 -9.94
C GLN A 228 21.58 -4.91 -10.14
N VAL A 229 20.74 -4.15 -10.84
CA VAL A 229 19.32 -4.48 -11.07
C VAL A 229 18.92 -4.48 -12.53
N LEU A 230 19.73 -3.89 -13.42
CA LEU A 230 19.53 -3.88 -14.86
C LEU A 230 20.43 -4.91 -15.53
N VAL A 231 19.86 -5.71 -16.41
CA VAL A 231 20.59 -6.60 -17.32
C VAL A 231 20.19 -6.22 -18.73
N GLU A 232 21.16 -5.85 -19.54
CA GLU A 232 20.98 -5.60 -20.98
C GLU A 232 21.31 -6.89 -21.75
N VAL A 233 20.38 -7.35 -22.59
CA VAL A 233 20.47 -8.59 -23.38
C VAL A 233 20.28 -8.32 -24.86
#